data_c428729626da3dbe798d6a4deef54709
#
_entry.id   c428729626da3dbe798d6a4deef54709
#
_cell.length_a   1.000
_cell.length_b   1.000
_cell.length_c   1.000
_cell.angle_alpha   90.00
_cell.angle_beta   90.00
_cell.angle_gamma   90.00
#
_symmetry.space_group_name_H-M   'P 1'
#
loop_
_entity.id
_entity.type
_entity.pdbx_description
1 polymer ?
#
loop_
_entity_poly.entity_id
_entity_poly.type
_entity_poly.pdbx_seq_one_letter_code
_entity_poly.pdbx_strand_id
1 'polypeptide(L)'
;MTHASALVAALRSVALTVPDLALAEDFFTRTWQLQVVARTTGALYFRGAGEDHHLLALHQAPGPATILHVTLRAHSVAALTQAMHRTEAAGGRVLSTPAPVTAPGGGQAVVLADPDGRVFQLVYGDERLHPIDDAPDMPVRLAHVVLNSGHVEDTRQFLEEALDFSLSDRTRIMAFMRCNSDHHSVALGDTDNHALNHIAFLMPDLDAVMRGGGRMRDAGFPIEWGPGRHGPGDNAFNYFVGPFDIVIEYTAEVEQIDDRYQPGQPSDWTWPPGRVDQWGISQPPSARLKEAQRAVLFAPIGNGHV
;
A
#
# COMPACT_ATOMS: atom_id res chain seq x y z
N MET A 1 20.73 -3.27 -16.88
CA MET A 1 20.60 -1.82 -17.19
C MET A 1 20.35 -1.12 -15.86
N THR A 2 21.14 -0.14 -15.49
CA THR A 2 20.96 0.64 -14.27
C THR A 2 19.62 1.34 -14.33
N HIS A 3 18.80 1.26 -13.27
CA HIS A 3 17.47 1.91 -13.12
C HIS A 3 17.47 3.46 -13.28
N ALA A 4 18.40 4.02 -14.06
CA ALA A 4 18.51 5.45 -14.28
C ALA A 4 17.34 6.07 -15.07
N SER A 5 16.38 5.29 -15.53
CA SER A 5 15.19 5.73 -16.27
C SER A 5 13.85 5.43 -15.57
N ALA A 6 13.83 4.70 -14.46
CA ALA A 6 12.59 4.39 -13.76
C ALA A 6 11.93 5.68 -13.25
N LEU A 7 10.59 5.77 -13.39
CA LEU A 7 9.85 6.96 -12.94
C LEU A 7 9.60 6.92 -11.42
N VAL A 8 9.28 5.74 -10.90
CA VAL A 8 8.91 5.53 -9.49
C VAL A 8 10.03 4.85 -8.72
N ALA A 9 10.38 5.40 -7.57
CA ALA A 9 11.42 4.91 -6.67
C ALA A 9 10.88 4.03 -5.54
N ALA A 10 9.70 4.34 -5.02
CA ALA A 10 9.12 3.65 -3.87
C ALA A 10 7.62 3.91 -3.69
N LEU A 11 6.94 3.01 -3.01
CA LEU A 11 5.69 3.30 -2.33
C LEU A 11 5.99 4.17 -1.11
N ARG A 12 5.24 5.27 -0.92
CA ARG A 12 5.48 6.23 0.16
C ARG A 12 4.39 6.22 1.22
N SER A 13 3.12 6.39 0.82
CA SER A 13 2.01 6.48 1.77
C SER A 13 0.65 6.18 1.11
N VAL A 14 -0.36 6.00 1.94
CA VAL A 14 -1.77 5.92 1.52
C VAL A 14 -2.56 7.01 2.24
N ALA A 15 -3.46 7.68 1.51
CA ALA A 15 -4.38 8.67 2.06
C ALA A 15 -5.82 8.14 2.03
N LEU A 16 -6.50 8.21 3.17
CA LEU A 16 -7.87 7.72 3.35
C LEU A 16 -8.75 8.79 3.97
N THR A 17 -10.06 8.66 3.79
CA THR A 17 -11.04 9.35 4.64
C THR A 17 -11.55 8.41 5.73
N VAL A 18 -11.85 8.98 6.91
CA VAL A 18 -12.48 8.26 8.03
C VAL A 18 -13.49 9.17 8.74
N PRO A 19 -14.55 8.63 9.35
CA PRO A 19 -15.56 9.44 10.01
C PRO A 19 -15.13 9.98 11.38
N ASP A 20 -14.16 9.31 12.06
CA ASP A 20 -13.74 9.64 13.43
C ASP A 20 -12.21 9.59 13.53
N LEU A 21 -11.57 10.78 13.53
CA LEU A 21 -10.12 10.90 13.67
C LEU A 21 -9.64 10.56 15.09
N ALA A 22 -10.46 10.75 16.13
CA ALA A 22 -10.03 10.44 17.50
C ALA A 22 -9.92 8.92 17.71
N LEU A 23 -10.90 8.16 17.22
CA LEU A 23 -10.84 6.69 17.22
C LEU A 23 -9.67 6.17 16.35
N ALA A 24 -9.48 6.77 15.18
CA ALA A 24 -8.35 6.42 14.31
C ALA A 24 -7.02 6.69 14.98
N GLU A 25 -6.85 7.85 15.62
CA GLU A 25 -5.63 8.20 16.33
C GLU A 25 -5.33 7.21 17.46
N ASP A 26 -6.30 6.94 18.31
CA ASP A 26 -6.13 5.99 19.42
C ASP A 26 -5.68 4.62 18.91
N PHE A 27 -6.34 4.11 17.87
CA PHE A 27 -5.98 2.82 17.26
C PHE A 27 -4.58 2.83 16.65
N PHE A 28 -4.31 3.77 15.74
CA PHE A 28 -3.04 3.75 14.99
C PHE A 28 -1.83 4.07 15.87
N THR A 29 -2.01 4.83 16.97
CA THR A 29 -0.89 5.12 17.88
C THR A 29 -0.71 4.06 18.94
N ARG A 30 -1.75 3.63 19.64
CA ARG A 30 -1.63 2.72 20.80
C ARG A 30 -1.58 1.26 20.40
N THR A 31 -2.39 0.88 19.42
CA THR A 31 -2.54 -0.52 19.01
C THR A 31 -1.63 -0.87 17.85
N TRP A 32 -1.66 -0.07 16.76
CA TRP A 32 -0.85 -0.31 15.56
C TRP A 32 0.59 0.17 15.67
N GLN A 33 0.90 1.02 16.66
CA GLN A 33 2.24 1.54 16.96
C GLN A 33 2.83 2.46 15.87
N LEU A 34 2.02 3.31 15.27
CA LEU A 34 2.50 4.46 14.50
C LEU A 34 2.59 5.70 15.39
N GLN A 35 3.31 6.72 14.95
CA GLN A 35 3.41 8.01 15.61
C GLN A 35 2.74 9.11 14.78
N VAL A 36 1.94 9.97 15.41
CA VAL A 36 1.44 11.18 14.73
C VAL A 36 2.62 12.13 14.52
N VAL A 37 2.93 12.42 13.26
CA VAL A 37 4.01 13.34 12.86
C VAL A 37 3.48 14.75 12.56
N ALA A 38 2.25 14.86 12.09
CA ALA A 38 1.64 16.16 11.81
C ALA A 38 0.11 16.09 11.98
N ARG A 39 -0.47 17.28 12.28
CA ARG A 39 -1.91 17.50 12.37
C ARG A 39 -2.27 18.75 11.58
N THR A 40 -3.35 18.68 10.84
CA THR A 40 -3.97 19.85 10.22
C THR A 40 -5.44 19.91 10.61
N THR A 41 -6.15 20.96 10.22
CA THR A 41 -7.61 20.98 10.41
C THR A 41 -8.25 19.84 9.62
N GLY A 42 -8.77 18.82 10.34
CA GLY A 42 -9.47 17.69 9.75
C GLY A 42 -8.56 16.59 9.17
N ALA A 43 -7.25 16.57 9.47
CA ALA A 43 -6.39 15.45 9.07
C ALA A 43 -5.27 15.12 10.06
N LEU A 44 -4.89 13.84 10.09
CA LEU A 44 -3.79 13.27 10.86
C LEU A 44 -2.82 12.56 9.92
N TYR A 45 -1.53 12.71 10.20
CA TYR A 45 -0.45 12.08 9.44
C TYR A 45 0.38 11.21 10.38
N PHE A 46 0.54 9.94 10.03
CA PHE A 46 1.19 8.94 10.87
C PHE A 46 2.47 8.43 10.21
N ARG A 47 3.58 8.48 10.95
CA ARG A 47 4.87 7.92 10.55
C ARG A 47 5.14 6.58 11.20
N GLY A 48 6.01 5.80 10.54
CA GLY A 48 6.71 4.66 11.13
C GLY A 48 8.10 5.04 11.68
N ALA A 49 8.89 4.05 12.01
CA ALA A 49 10.26 4.23 12.49
C ALA A 49 11.25 4.65 11.40
N GLY A 50 10.92 4.43 10.12
CA GLY A 50 11.81 4.76 9.00
C GLY A 50 11.83 6.25 8.66
N GLU A 51 12.37 6.55 7.47
CA GLU A 51 12.64 7.93 7.04
C GLU A 51 11.43 8.63 6.38
N ASP A 52 10.36 7.90 6.05
CA ASP A 52 9.21 8.51 5.39
C ASP A 52 8.49 9.48 6.32
N HIS A 53 8.21 10.71 5.83
CA HIS A 53 7.50 11.71 6.63
C HIS A 53 6.22 11.12 7.22
N HIS A 54 5.42 10.42 6.42
CA HIS A 54 4.27 9.66 6.89
C HIS A 54 3.98 8.46 5.99
N LEU A 55 3.38 7.43 6.57
CA LEU A 55 2.94 6.21 5.89
C LEU A 55 1.44 6.23 5.61
N LEU A 56 0.70 6.91 6.48
CA LEU A 56 -0.76 7.00 6.44
C LEU A 56 -1.20 8.43 6.69
N ALA A 57 -2.08 8.95 5.83
CA ALA A 57 -2.78 10.20 6.02
C ALA A 57 -4.27 9.92 6.15
N LEU A 58 -4.90 10.38 7.24
CA LEU A 58 -6.32 10.20 7.50
C LEU A 58 -7.01 11.56 7.51
N HIS A 59 -8.00 11.72 6.65
CA HIS A 59 -8.81 12.92 6.52
C HIS A 59 -10.22 12.68 7.06
N GLN A 60 -10.73 13.60 7.85
CA GLN A 60 -12.08 13.47 8.38
C GLN A 60 -13.12 13.73 7.29
N ALA A 61 -14.02 12.78 7.09
CA ALA A 61 -15.16 12.93 6.21
C ALA A 61 -16.32 12.06 6.74
N PRO A 62 -17.58 12.50 6.56
CA PRO A 62 -18.72 11.69 6.97
C PRO A 62 -18.88 10.44 6.09
N GLY A 63 -19.45 9.37 6.65
CA GLY A 63 -19.73 8.13 5.95
C GLY A 63 -18.64 7.07 6.10
N PRO A 64 -18.66 5.99 5.31
CA PRO A 64 -17.65 4.93 5.35
C PRO A 64 -16.29 5.45 4.91
N ALA A 65 -15.22 4.74 5.32
CA ALA A 65 -13.87 5.04 4.87
C ALA A 65 -13.76 4.92 3.34
N THR A 66 -12.99 5.81 2.73
CA THR A 66 -12.65 5.74 1.31
C THR A 66 -11.15 5.95 1.12
N ILE A 67 -10.58 5.37 0.05
CA ILE A 67 -9.20 5.67 -0.33
C ILE A 67 -9.20 6.91 -1.24
N LEU A 68 -8.39 7.90 -0.88
CA LEU A 68 -8.17 9.10 -1.67
C LEU A 68 -7.12 8.85 -2.76
N HIS A 69 -5.94 8.43 -2.36
CA HIS A 69 -4.86 8.12 -3.29
C HIS A 69 -3.79 7.24 -2.64
N VAL A 70 -3.02 6.58 -3.50
CA VAL A 70 -1.74 5.96 -3.17
C VAL A 70 -0.63 6.94 -3.57
N THR A 71 0.27 7.27 -2.64
CA THR A 71 1.41 8.15 -2.93
C THR A 71 2.65 7.31 -3.24
N LEU A 72 3.23 7.58 -4.40
CA LEU A 72 4.46 6.99 -4.90
C LEU A 72 5.55 8.06 -4.92
N ARG A 73 6.80 7.70 -4.65
CA ARG A 73 7.94 8.62 -4.74
C ARG A 73 8.58 8.54 -6.12
N ALA A 74 8.77 9.68 -6.76
CA ALA A 74 9.46 9.80 -8.04
C ALA A 74 10.99 9.86 -7.87
N HIS A 75 11.72 9.42 -8.89
CA HIS A 75 13.18 9.58 -8.93
C HIS A 75 13.65 11.01 -9.21
N SER A 76 12.82 11.83 -9.85
CA SER A 76 13.20 13.21 -10.25
C SER A 76 11.97 14.07 -10.55
N VAL A 77 12.17 15.39 -10.61
CA VAL A 77 11.13 16.32 -11.12
C VAL A 77 10.73 15.97 -12.56
N ALA A 78 11.68 15.58 -13.40
CA ALA A 78 11.39 15.18 -14.78
C ALA A 78 10.46 13.94 -14.85
N ALA A 79 10.56 13.02 -13.89
CA ALA A 79 9.69 11.86 -13.80
C ALA A 79 8.22 12.25 -13.60
N LEU A 80 7.93 13.35 -12.89
CA LEU A 80 6.56 13.84 -12.71
C LEU A 80 5.91 14.22 -14.05
N THR A 81 6.65 14.97 -14.88
CA THR A 81 6.17 15.36 -16.22
C THR A 81 6.06 14.16 -17.15
N GLN A 82 7.02 13.24 -17.08
CA GLN A 82 6.98 12.00 -17.89
C GLN A 82 5.77 11.13 -17.51
N ALA A 83 5.52 10.91 -16.22
CA ALA A 83 4.37 10.15 -15.73
C ALA A 83 3.05 10.76 -16.21
N MET A 84 2.94 12.11 -16.19
CA MET A 84 1.77 12.82 -16.72
C MET A 84 1.50 12.47 -18.18
N HIS A 85 2.50 12.62 -19.06
CA HIS A 85 2.33 12.32 -20.49
C HIS A 85 2.05 10.84 -20.77
N ARG A 86 2.73 9.95 -20.05
CA ARG A 86 2.51 8.51 -20.18
C ARG A 86 1.12 8.08 -19.68
N THR A 87 0.63 8.70 -18.61
CA THR A 87 -0.73 8.45 -18.10
C THR A 87 -1.79 8.71 -19.14
N GLU A 88 -1.72 9.86 -19.85
CA GLU A 88 -2.66 10.17 -20.93
C GLU A 88 -2.53 9.17 -22.09
N ALA A 89 -1.30 8.81 -22.47
CA ALA A 89 -1.05 7.83 -23.53
C ALA A 89 -1.57 6.42 -23.19
N ALA A 90 -1.52 6.05 -21.91
CA ALA A 90 -2.02 4.77 -21.37
C ALA A 90 -3.55 4.80 -21.05
N GLY A 91 -4.28 5.83 -21.47
CA GLY A 91 -5.73 5.93 -21.29
C GLY A 91 -6.18 6.38 -19.90
N GLY A 92 -5.24 6.77 -19.02
CA GLY A 92 -5.54 7.37 -17.73
C GLY A 92 -5.87 8.86 -17.82
N ARG A 93 -5.98 9.53 -16.67
CA ARG A 93 -6.31 10.95 -16.58
C ARG A 93 -5.31 11.68 -15.69
N VAL A 94 -4.88 12.87 -16.12
CA VAL A 94 -4.11 13.81 -15.31
C VAL A 94 -5.10 14.66 -14.51
N LEU A 95 -5.05 14.56 -13.18
CA LEU A 95 -5.94 15.30 -12.28
C LEU A 95 -5.30 16.62 -11.82
N SER A 96 -3.97 16.68 -11.71
CA SER A 96 -3.21 17.92 -11.51
C SER A 96 -1.90 17.87 -12.28
N THR A 97 -1.41 19.03 -12.71
CA THR A 97 -0.04 19.17 -13.21
C THR A 97 0.96 19.25 -12.07
N PRO A 98 2.27 19.02 -12.29
CA PRO A 98 3.28 19.14 -11.24
C PRO A 98 3.19 20.47 -10.50
N ALA A 99 2.97 20.42 -9.20
CA ALA A 99 2.80 21.59 -8.32
C ALA A 99 3.37 21.32 -6.92
N PRO A 100 3.72 22.36 -6.14
CA PRO A 100 4.11 22.21 -4.74
C PRO A 100 2.99 21.55 -3.91
N VAL A 101 3.35 20.57 -3.08
CA VAL A 101 2.44 19.94 -2.13
C VAL A 101 2.32 20.81 -0.89
N THR A 102 1.10 21.23 -0.56
CA THR A 102 0.81 22.05 0.63
C THR A 102 0.59 21.23 1.90
N ALA A 103 0.29 19.92 1.75
CA ALA A 103 0.15 19.00 2.86
C ALA A 103 1.52 18.73 3.55
N PRO A 104 1.51 18.30 4.84
CA PRO A 104 2.72 17.92 5.56
C PRO A 104 3.58 16.90 4.79
N GLY A 105 4.91 17.12 4.84
CA GLY A 105 5.88 16.37 4.08
C GLY A 105 6.28 17.03 2.75
N GLY A 106 5.49 17.98 2.24
CA GLY A 106 5.89 18.86 1.12
C GLY A 106 6.32 18.11 -0.14
N GLY A 107 7.20 18.79 -0.91
CA GLY A 107 7.67 18.32 -2.21
C GLY A 107 6.89 18.91 -3.38
N GLN A 108 7.07 18.33 -4.56
CA GLN A 108 6.27 18.61 -5.76
C GLN A 108 5.58 17.33 -6.18
N ALA A 109 4.34 17.42 -6.59
CA ALA A 109 3.59 16.22 -7.01
C ALA A 109 2.74 16.48 -8.26
N VAL A 110 2.44 15.38 -8.95
CA VAL A 110 1.39 15.24 -9.94
C VAL A 110 0.37 14.24 -9.42
N VAL A 111 -0.92 14.48 -9.67
CA VAL A 111 -2.00 13.54 -9.32
C VAL A 111 -2.58 12.96 -10.61
N LEU A 112 -2.64 11.64 -10.65
CA LEU A 112 -2.98 10.84 -11.82
C LEU A 112 -4.10 9.87 -11.45
N ALA A 113 -4.93 9.52 -12.40
CA ALA A 113 -5.88 8.43 -12.25
C ALA A 113 -5.70 7.40 -13.37
N ASP A 114 -5.80 6.12 -13.01
CA ASP A 114 -5.87 5.06 -13.99
C ASP A 114 -7.23 5.06 -14.75
N PRO A 115 -7.40 4.23 -15.78
CA PRO A 115 -8.67 4.17 -16.54
C PRO A 115 -9.90 3.86 -15.68
N ASP A 116 -9.75 3.10 -14.59
CA ASP A 116 -10.83 2.72 -13.67
C ASP A 116 -11.08 3.77 -12.57
N GLY A 117 -10.24 4.81 -12.48
CA GLY A 117 -10.40 5.92 -11.53
C GLY A 117 -9.66 5.73 -10.21
N ARG A 118 -8.72 4.78 -10.10
CA ARG A 118 -7.81 4.71 -8.94
C ARG A 118 -6.81 5.86 -9.02
N VAL A 119 -6.64 6.55 -7.91
CA VAL A 119 -5.84 7.78 -7.87
C VAL A 119 -4.45 7.50 -7.30
N PHE A 120 -3.43 7.96 -8.03
CA PHE A 120 -2.02 7.93 -7.64
C PHE A 120 -1.48 9.34 -7.55
N GLN A 121 -0.80 9.65 -6.46
CA GLN A 121 0.00 10.87 -6.33
C GLN A 121 1.47 10.48 -6.50
N LEU A 122 2.15 11.06 -7.48
CA LEU A 122 3.59 10.86 -7.65
C LEU A 122 4.30 12.10 -7.12
N VAL A 123 5.12 11.95 -6.06
CA VAL A 123 5.79 13.05 -5.35
C VAL A 123 7.31 12.97 -5.50
N TYR A 124 7.96 14.13 -5.61
CA TYR A 124 9.42 14.27 -5.60
C TYR A 124 9.85 15.37 -4.64
N GLY A 125 10.97 15.14 -3.93
CA GLY A 125 11.55 16.13 -3.02
C GLY A 125 10.74 16.32 -1.74
N ASP A 126 9.93 15.31 -1.36
CA ASP A 126 9.25 15.26 -0.08
C ASP A 126 10.26 15.14 1.08
N GLU A 127 9.87 15.63 2.24
CA GLU A 127 10.69 15.61 3.46
C GLU A 127 11.00 14.17 3.89
N ARG A 128 12.28 13.93 4.22
CA ARG A 128 12.75 12.70 4.83
C ARG A 128 13.12 12.99 6.28
N LEU A 129 12.65 12.14 7.19
CA LEU A 129 12.91 12.26 8.61
C LEU A 129 14.08 11.38 9.04
N HIS A 130 14.68 11.69 10.18
CA HIS A 130 15.59 10.76 10.82
C HIS A 130 14.80 9.52 11.28
N PRO A 131 15.33 8.31 11.06
CA PRO A 131 14.75 7.10 11.62
C PRO A 131 14.61 7.20 13.16
N ILE A 132 13.64 6.50 13.71
CA ILE A 132 13.50 6.35 15.17
C ILE A 132 14.27 5.10 15.56
N ASP A 133 15.33 5.29 16.33
CA ASP A 133 16.09 4.18 16.90
C ASP A 133 15.30 3.51 18.04
N ASP A 134 15.63 2.24 18.32
CA ASP A 134 15.04 1.46 19.42
C ASP A 134 13.50 1.38 19.41
N ALA A 135 12.91 1.24 18.24
CA ALA A 135 11.47 1.09 18.05
C ALA A 135 11.11 -0.31 17.48
N PRO A 136 11.42 -1.42 18.20
CA PRO A 136 11.34 -2.78 17.67
C PRO A 136 9.92 -3.25 17.31
N ASP A 137 8.90 -2.57 17.82
CA ASP A 137 7.48 -2.90 17.59
C ASP A 137 6.78 -1.93 16.63
N MET A 138 7.50 -0.92 16.13
CA MET A 138 6.96 0.09 15.21
C MET A 138 7.18 -0.35 13.76
N PRO A 139 6.16 -0.24 12.89
CA PRO A 139 6.37 -0.39 11.46
C PRO A 139 7.45 0.56 10.92
N VAL A 140 8.31 0.08 10.04
CA VAL A 140 9.41 0.87 9.47
C VAL A 140 8.91 1.75 8.32
N ARG A 141 8.19 1.14 7.38
CA ARG A 141 7.64 1.76 6.17
C ARG A 141 6.45 0.97 5.66
N LEU A 142 5.79 1.43 4.61
CA LEU A 142 4.89 0.55 3.86
C LEU A 142 5.72 -0.48 3.08
N ALA A 143 5.29 -1.73 3.11
CA ALA A 143 5.81 -2.77 2.24
C ALA A 143 5.11 -2.70 0.88
N HIS A 144 3.79 -2.77 0.91
CA HIS A 144 2.96 -2.73 -0.29
C HIS A 144 1.53 -2.26 0.00
N VAL A 145 0.83 -1.93 -1.07
CA VAL A 145 -0.62 -1.73 -1.08
C VAL A 145 -1.24 -2.69 -2.08
N VAL A 146 -2.36 -3.31 -1.71
CA VAL A 146 -3.11 -4.17 -2.63
C VAL A 146 -4.43 -3.50 -2.99
N LEU A 147 -4.66 -3.38 -4.29
CA LEU A 147 -5.84 -2.76 -4.87
C LEU A 147 -6.65 -3.82 -5.63
N ASN A 148 -7.95 -3.80 -5.45
CA ASN A 148 -8.85 -4.64 -6.22
C ASN A 148 -9.02 -4.09 -7.64
N SER A 149 -9.16 -5.00 -8.61
CA SER A 149 -9.44 -4.65 -10.00
C SER A 149 -10.33 -5.68 -10.67
N GLY A 150 -11.37 -5.21 -11.37
CA GLY A 150 -12.17 -6.05 -12.27
C GLY A 150 -11.47 -6.30 -13.63
N HIS A 151 -10.35 -5.60 -13.89
CA HIS A 151 -9.58 -5.67 -15.14
C HIS A 151 -8.08 -5.68 -14.81
N VAL A 152 -7.62 -6.74 -14.12
CA VAL A 152 -6.23 -6.82 -13.58
C VAL A 152 -5.19 -6.61 -14.67
N GLU A 153 -5.37 -7.18 -15.87
CA GLU A 153 -4.38 -7.06 -16.95
C GLU A 153 -4.30 -5.63 -17.50
N ASP A 154 -5.43 -4.95 -17.65
CA ASP A 154 -5.47 -3.55 -18.12
C ASP A 154 -4.84 -2.62 -17.05
N THR A 155 -5.13 -2.87 -15.76
CA THR A 155 -4.52 -2.12 -14.66
C THR A 155 -3.03 -2.37 -14.57
N ARG A 156 -2.57 -3.62 -14.75
CA ARG A 156 -1.15 -3.98 -14.80
C ARG A 156 -0.44 -3.24 -15.92
N GLN A 157 -1.02 -3.30 -17.14
CA GLN A 157 -0.48 -2.60 -18.31
C GLN A 157 -0.38 -1.09 -18.06
N PHE A 158 -1.40 -0.48 -17.47
CA PHE A 158 -1.34 0.93 -17.08
C PHE A 158 -0.17 1.23 -16.13
N LEU A 159 0.04 0.42 -15.08
CA LEU A 159 1.15 0.62 -14.14
C LEU A 159 2.52 0.48 -14.84
N GLU A 160 2.65 -0.44 -15.80
CA GLU A 160 3.87 -0.62 -16.58
C GLU A 160 4.11 0.58 -17.52
N GLU A 161 3.11 0.97 -18.32
CA GLU A 161 3.25 2.00 -19.34
C GLU A 161 3.33 3.41 -18.76
N ALA A 162 2.50 3.72 -17.75
CA ALA A 162 2.43 5.07 -17.19
C ALA A 162 3.46 5.33 -16.10
N LEU A 163 3.79 4.31 -15.26
CA LEU A 163 4.55 4.48 -14.03
C LEU A 163 5.84 3.64 -13.96
N ASP A 164 6.23 2.93 -15.04
CA ASP A 164 7.42 2.08 -15.11
C ASP A 164 7.49 0.96 -14.06
N PHE A 165 6.36 0.46 -13.61
CA PHE A 165 6.33 -0.76 -12.79
C PHE A 165 6.71 -1.98 -13.64
N SER A 166 7.19 -3.03 -12.97
CA SER A 166 7.45 -4.31 -13.60
C SER A 166 6.67 -5.41 -12.90
N LEU A 167 6.15 -6.37 -13.67
CA LEU A 167 5.54 -7.58 -13.10
C LEU A 167 6.63 -8.44 -12.43
N SER A 168 6.39 -8.79 -11.17
CA SER A 168 7.22 -9.77 -10.43
C SER A 168 6.60 -11.15 -10.54
N ASP A 169 5.33 -11.30 -10.20
CA ASP A 169 4.62 -12.57 -10.28
C ASP A 169 3.17 -12.41 -10.70
N ARG A 170 2.64 -13.45 -11.33
CA ARG A 170 1.22 -13.61 -11.62
C ARG A 170 0.71 -14.90 -11.01
N THR A 171 -0.26 -14.81 -10.11
CA THR A 171 -1.05 -15.97 -9.65
C THR A 171 -2.38 -16.02 -10.40
N ARG A 172 -3.25 -16.98 -10.08
CA ARG A 172 -4.59 -17.05 -10.68
C ARG A 172 -5.47 -15.86 -10.36
N ILE A 173 -5.22 -15.22 -9.21
CA ILE A 173 -6.08 -14.17 -8.64
C ILE A 173 -5.34 -12.86 -8.34
N MET A 174 -4.03 -12.77 -8.57
CA MET A 174 -3.26 -11.56 -8.24
C MET A 174 -2.13 -11.32 -9.24
N ALA A 175 -1.84 -10.04 -9.50
CA ALA A 175 -0.62 -9.57 -10.15
C ALA A 175 0.21 -8.77 -9.14
N PHE A 176 1.52 -9.05 -9.05
CA PHE A 176 2.46 -8.41 -8.12
C PHE A 176 3.40 -7.50 -8.90
N MET A 177 3.40 -6.19 -8.58
CA MET A 177 4.09 -5.15 -9.34
C MET A 177 5.15 -4.47 -8.48
N ARG A 178 6.39 -4.38 -9.01
CA ARG A 178 7.50 -3.70 -8.33
C ARG A 178 7.89 -2.40 -9.01
N CYS A 179 8.41 -1.47 -8.23
CA CYS A 179 9.08 -0.26 -8.71
C CYS A 179 10.55 -0.16 -8.21
N ASN A 180 10.98 -1.08 -7.38
CA ASN A 180 12.32 -1.17 -6.82
C ASN A 180 12.72 -2.65 -6.58
N SER A 181 13.66 -2.92 -5.68
CA SER A 181 14.11 -4.29 -5.37
C SER A 181 13.13 -5.09 -4.52
N ASP A 182 12.16 -4.48 -3.84
CA ASP A 182 11.11 -5.25 -3.16
C ASP A 182 10.32 -6.05 -4.21
N HIS A 183 10.02 -7.30 -3.91
CA HIS A 183 9.25 -8.16 -4.82
C HIS A 183 7.99 -7.46 -5.35
N HIS A 184 7.31 -6.70 -4.51
CA HIS A 184 6.19 -5.86 -4.94
C HIS A 184 5.98 -4.67 -4.01
N SER A 185 5.54 -3.56 -4.59
CA SER A 185 5.11 -2.35 -3.91
C SER A 185 3.61 -2.10 -4.11
N VAL A 186 3.06 -2.57 -5.22
CA VAL A 186 1.62 -2.60 -5.51
C VAL A 186 1.25 -4.00 -5.95
N ALA A 187 0.14 -4.54 -5.46
CA ALA A 187 -0.42 -5.74 -6.04
C ALA A 187 -1.90 -5.52 -6.41
N LEU A 188 -2.35 -6.27 -7.41
CA LEU A 188 -3.69 -6.17 -7.96
C LEU A 188 -4.45 -7.46 -7.67
N GLY A 189 -5.56 -7.37 -6.93
CA GLY A 189 -6.46 -8.49 -6.68
C GLY A 189 -7.53 -8.59 -7.76
N ASP A 190 -7.68 -9.76 -8.36
CA ASP A 190 -8.70 -10.05 -9.36
C ASP A 190 -10.07 -10.17 -8.69
N THR A 191 -10.87 -9.13 -8.76
CA THR A 191 -12.19 -9.02 -8.13
C THR A 191 -13.14 -8.22 -9.04
N ASP A 192 -14.39 -8.09 -8.63
CA ASP A 192 -15.42 -7.34 -9.36
C ASP A 192 -15.63 -5.90 -8.87
N ASN A 193 -14.68 -5.36 -8.06
CA ASN A 193 -14.76 -3.98 -7.59
C ASN A 193 -13.39 -3.28 -7.57
N HIS A 194 -13.39 -1.95 -7.32
CA HIS A 194 -12.20 -1.11 -7.25
C HIS A 194 -12.00 -0.61 -5.81
N ALA A 195 -11.72 -1.53 -4.88
CA ALA A 195 -11.50 -1.21 -3.47
C ALA A 195 -10.01 -1.27 -3.10
N LEU A 196 -9.67 -0.64 -1.98
CA LEU A 196 -8.46 -0.96 -1.24
C LEU A 196 -8.62 -2.34 -0.62
N ASN A 197 -7.81 -3.31 -1.06
CA ASN A 197 -7.81 -4.64 -0.47
C ASN A 197 -7.14 -4.62 0.91
N HIS A 198 -5.89 -4.12 1.00
CA HIS A 198 -5.19 -3.90 2.25
C HIS A 198 -3.96 -2.99 2.10
N ILE A 199 -3.44 -2.56 3.25
CA ILE A 199 -2.18 -1.84 3.38
C ILE A 199 -1.24 -2.70 4.23
N ALA A 200 -0.06 -3.03 3.70
CA ALA A 200 0.96 -3.80 4.40
C ALA A 200 2.05 -2.89 4.97
N PHE A 201 2.28 -3.04 6.26
CA PHE A 201 3.29 -2.30 7.02
C PHE A 201 4.48 -3.21 7.30
N LEU A 202 5.67 -2.82 6.82
CA LEU A 202 6.90 -3.55 7.01
C LEU A 202 7.35 -3.43 8.46
N MET A 203 7.41 -4.55 9.15
CA MET A 203 7.98 -4.67 10.49
C MET A 203 9.49 -4.91 10.41
N PRO A 204 10.25 -4.61 11.48
CA PRO A 204 11.69 -4.85 11.49
C PRO A 204 12.09 -6.30 11.21
N ASP A 205 11.33 -7.26 11.72
CA ASP A 205 11.59 -8.69 11.61
C ASP A 205 10.32 -9.54 11.84
N LEU A 206 10.46 -10.86 11.67
CA LEU A 206 9.38 -11.82 11.94
C LEU A 206 8.89 -11.79 13.38
N ASP A 207 9.80 -11.62 14.34
CA ASP A 207 9.42 -11.59 15.76
C ASP A 207 8.54 -10.37 16.08
N ALA A 208 8.82 -9.22 15.44
CA ALA A 208 7.97 -8.02 15.54
C ALA A 208 6.57 -8.24 14.92
N VAL A 209 6.45 -8.99 13.82
CA VAL A 209 5.15 -9.40 13.26
C VAL A 209 4.36 -10.22 14.28
N MET A 210 5.02 -11.16 14.96
CA MET A 210 4.39 -12.03 15.96
C MET A 210 3.99 -11.26 17.23
N ARG A 211 4.86 -10.38 17.75
CA ARG A 211 4.54 -9.51 18.89
C ARG A 211 3.38 -8.56 18.55
N GLY A 212 3.40 -7.99 17.34
CA GLY A 212 2.31 -7.18 16.80
C GLY A 212 0.99 -7.95 16.78
N GLY A 213 1.02 -9.22 16.36
CA GLY A 213 -0.15 -10.11 16.39
C GLY A 213 -0.72 -10.31 17.79
N GLY A 214 0.16 -10.50 18.79
CA GLY A 214 -0.23 -10.58 20.21
C GLY A 214 -0.90 -9.30 20.69
N ARG A 215 -0.28 -8.15 20.44
CA ARG A 215 -0.79 -6.82 20.80
C ARG A 215 -2.17 -6.53 20.20
N MET A 216 -2.36 -6.86 18.93
CA MET A 216 -3.66 -6.69 18.25
C MET A 216 -4.75 -7.54 18.90
N ARG A 217 -4.48 -8.81 19.20
CA ARG A 217 -5.42 -9.69 19.90
C ARG A 217 -5.78 -9.18 21.29
N ASP A 218 -4.79 -8.70 22.06
CA ASP A 218 -5.01 -8.13 23.41
C ASP A 218 -5.89 -6.87 23.35
N ALA A 219 -5.81 -6.12 22.26
CA ALA A 219 -6.66 -4.96 21.99
C ALA A 219 -8.04 -5.31 21.37
N GLY A 220 -8.36 -6.61 21.22
CA GLY A 220 -9.66 -7.07 20.70
C GLY A 220 -9.75 -7.19 19.18
N PHE A 221 -8.62 -7.10 18.46
CA PHE A 221 -8.54 -7.29 17.01
C PHE A 221 -7.95 -8.66 16.70
N PRO A 222 -8.76 -9.68 16.35
CA PRO A 222 -8.25 -11.03 16.08
C PRO A 222 -7.40 -11.05 14.80
N ILE A 223 -6.50 -12.05 14.72
CA ILE A 223 -5.83 -12.37 13.46
C ILE A 223 -6.88 -12.97 12.52
N GLU A 224 -7.14 -12.29 11.43
CA GLU A 224 -8.15 -12.69 10.44
C GLU A 224 -7.57 -13.62 9.36
N TRP A 225 -6.24 -13.52 9.14
CA TRP A 225 -5.45 -14.45 8.34
C TRP A 225 -3.99 -14.40 8.81
N GLY A 226 -3.42 -15.56 9.09
CA GLY A 226 -2.06 -15.71 9.61
C GLY A 226 -2.01 -16.43 10.97
N PRO A 227 -0.82 -16.48 11.63
CA PRO A 227 0.45 -16.17 10.99
C PRO A 227 0.75 -17.10 9.83
N GLY A 228 1.42 -16.59 8.80
CA GLY A 228 1.74 -17.37 7.62
C GLY A 228 2.90 -16.77 6.83
N ARG A 229 3.28 -17.45 5.75
CA ARG A 229 4.27 -16.98 4.77
C ARG A 229 3.68 -17.07 3.38
N HIS A 230 3.72 -15.94 2.65
CA HIS A 230 3.23 -15.90 1.27
C HIS A 230 4.11 -16.72 0.32
N GLY A 231 3.55 -17.15 -0.80
CA GLY A 231 4.31 -17.72 -1.91
C GLY A 231 5.03 -16.60 -2.67
N PRO A 232 4.31 -15.81 -3.47
CA PRO A 232 4.89 -14.64 -4.11
C PRO A 232 5.40 -13.64 -3.07
N GLY A 233 6.67 -13.22 -3.20
CA GLY A 233 7.30 -12.27 -2.31
C GLY A 233 7.84 -12.82 -1.01
N ASP A 234 7.61 -14.10 -0.70
CA ASP A 234 8.17 -14.86 0.44
C ASP A 234 8.08 -14.14 1.80
N ASN A 235 7.18 -13.20 1.97
CA ASN A 235 7.04 -12.41 3.19
C ASN A 235 6.14 -13.10 4.23
N ALA A 236 6.53 -12.98 5.51
CA ALA A 236 5.70 -13.39 6.65
C ALA A 236 4.56 -12.39 6.87
N PHE A 237 3.41 -12.84 7.35
CA PHE A 237 2.24 -11.98 7.46
C PHE A 237 1.32 -12.28 8.64
N ASN A 238 0.62 -11.24 9.09
CA ASN A 238 -0.59 -11.28 9.91
C ASN A 238 -1.56 -10.19 9.43
N TYR A 239 -2.80 -10.58 9.10
CA TYR A 239 -3.86 -9.67 8.66
C TYR A 239 -4.88 -9.37 9.75
N PHE A 240 -5.33 -8.11 9.76
CA PHE A 240 -6.34 -7.62 10.70
C PHE A 240 -7.35 -6.73 9.99
N VAL A 241 -8.56 -6.69 10.53
CA VAL A 241 -9.55 -5.66 10.18
C VAL A 241 -9.51 -4.61 11.28
N GLY A 242 -8.97 -3.45 10.96
CA GLY A 242 -8.93 -2.29 11.85
C GLY A 242 -10.27 -1.54 11.90
N PRO A 243 -10.31 -0.38 12.56
CA PRO A 243 -11.46 0.51 12.51
C PRO A 243 -11.85 0.88 11.08
N PHE A 244 -13.15 1.12 10.86
CA PHE A 244 -13.72 1.57 9.58
C PHE A 244 -13.51 0.58 8.42
N ASP A 245 -13.40 -0.72 8.72
CA ASP A 245 -13.16 -1.80 7.76
C ASP A 245 -11.84 -1.69 6.98
N ILE A 246 -10.88 -0.90 7.48
CA ILE A 246 -9.55 -0.81 6.86
C ILE A 246 -8.78 -2.09 7.17
N VAL A 247 -8.46 -2.86 6.12
CA VAL A 247 -7.62 -4.05 6.25
C VAL A 247 -6.16 -3.65 6.26
N ILE A 248 -5.45 -4.12 7.27
CA ILE A 248 -4.04 -3.84 7.52
C ILE A 248 -3.27 -5.13 7.78
N GLU A 249 -2.02 -5.15 7.34
CA GLU A 249 -1.12 -6.28 7.46
C GLU A 249 0.17 -5.86 8.15
N TYR A 250 0.60 -6.61 9.17
CA TYR A 250 2.00 -6.64 9.56
C TYR A 250 2.73 -7.65 8.70
N THR A 251 3.83 -7.22 8.06
CA THR A 251 4.64 -8.09 7.22
C THR A 251 6.14 -7.89 7.48
N ALA A 252 6.93 -8.91 7.20
CA ALA A 252 8.39 -8.85 7.29
C ALA A 252 9.04 -9.76 6.26
N GLU A 253 10.35 -9.57 6.05
CA GLU A 253 11.18 -10.43 5.20
C GLU A 253 10.70 -10.47 3.74
N VAL A 254 10.26 -9.33 3.21
CA VAL A 254 9.87 -9.21 1.79
C VAL A 254 11.06 -9.56 0.90
N GLU A 255 10.87 -10.51 -0.02
CA GLU A 255 11.90 -10.94 -0.96
C GLU A 255 12.48 -9.76 -1.73
N GLN A 256 13.81 -9.71 -1.81
CA GLN A 256 14.54 -8.70 -2.59
C GLN A 256 14.97 -9.33 -3.91
N ILE A 257 14.50 -8.76 -5.02
CA ILE A 257 14.73 -9.26 -6.36
C ILE A 257 15.44 -8.22 -7.23
N ASP A 258 16.10 -8.69 -8.30
CA ASP A 258 16.79 -7.86 -9.28
C ASP A 258 16.29 -8.12 -10.71
N ASP A 259 16.97 -7.55 -11.70
CA ASP A 259 16.64 -7.69 -13.13
C ASP A 259 16.78 -9.13 -13.68
N ARG A 260 17.37 -10.05 -12.91
CA ARG A 260 17.48 -11.47 -13.29
C ARG A 260 16.30 -12.30 -12.81
N TYR A 261 15.45 -11.73 -11.96
CA TYR A 261 14.26 -12.41 -11.47
C TYR A 261 13.34 -12.78 -12.63
N GLN A 262 12.91 -14.03 -12.66
CA GLN A 262 11.98 -14.53 -13.68
C GLN A 262 10.57 -14.56 -13.08
N PRO A 263 9.63 -13.78 -13.63
CA PRO A 263 8.26 -13.75 -13.12
C PRO A 263 7.60 -15.13 -13.12
N GLY A 264 7.13 -15.55 -11.96
CA GLY A 264 6.34 -16.76 -11.79
C GLY A 264 4.97 -16.63 -12.47
N GLN A 265 4.53 -17.74 -13.02
CA GLN A 265 3.26 -17.86 -13.73
C GLN A 265 2.19 -18.50 -12.82
N PRO A 266 0.89 -18.41 -13.15
CA PRO A 266 -0.18 -18.97 -12.33
C PRO A 266 -0.05 -20.46 -12.01
N SER A 267 0.66 -21.23 -12.84
CA SER A 267 0.94 -22.65 -12.60
C SER A 267 1.97 -22.90 -11.50
N ASP A 268 2.84 -21.94 -11.24
CA ASP A 268 3.95 -22.07 -10.29
C ASP A 268 3.45 -21.88 -8.85
N TRP A 269 2.36 -21.13 -8.69
CA TRP A 269 1.77 -20.79 -7.39
C TRP A 269 0.58 -21.69 -7.05
N THR A 270 0.89 -22.97 -6.78
CA THR A 270 -0.11 -23.97 -6.40
C THR A 270 0.24 -24.64 -5.07
N TRP A 271 -0.75 -24.81 -4.22
CA TRP A 271 -0.61 -25.41 -2.90
C TRP A 271 -1.35 -26.73 -2.80
N PRO A 272 -0.94 -27.64 -1.93
CA PRO A 272 -1.75 -28.80 -1.57
C PRO A 272 -3.16 -28.37 -1.13
N PRO A 273 -4.19 -29.21 -1.33
CA PRO A 273 -5.55 -28.89 -0.90
C PRO A 273 -5.61 -28.48 0.58
N GLY A 274 -6.29 -27.37 0.87
CA GLY A 274 -6.44 -26.83 2.22
C GLY A 274 -5.27 -25.99 2.73
N ARG A 275 -4.15 -25.94 2.01
CA ARG A 275 -3.03 -25.04 2.35
C ARG A 275 -3.24 -23.67 1.71
N VAL A 276 -2.99 -22.61 2.48
CA VAL A 276 -3.18 -21.20 2.04
C VAL A 276 -1.94 -20.34 2.23
N ASP A 277 -0.85 -20.91 2.71
CA ASP A 277 0.46 -20.29 2.92
C ASP A 277 1.59 -21.31 2.80
N GLN A 278 2.85 -20.86 2.67
CA GLN A 278 4.01 -21.74 2.52
C GLN A 278 4.23 -22.63 3.75
N TRP A 279 4.04 -22.08 4.96
CA TRP A 279 4.23 -22.86 6.19
C TRP A 279 3.14 -23.90 6.42
N GLY A 280 1.94 -23.65 5.84
CA GLY A 280 0.79 -24.55 5.98
C GLY A 280 0.20 -24.59 7.39
N ILE A 281 0.35 -23.49 8.14
CA ILE A 281 -0.15 -23.38 9.53
C ILE A 281 -1.32 -22.42 9.66
N SER A 282 -1.47 -21.45 8.74
CA SER A 282 -2.59 -20.51 8.80
C SER A 282 -3.89 -21.17 8.35
N GLN A 283 -5.00 -20.75 8.97
CA GLN A 283 -6.34 -21.08 8.48
C GLN A 283 -6.64 -20.20 7.24
N PRO A 284 -7.59 -20.58 6.39
CA PRO A 284 -8.07 -19.70 5.31
C PRO A 284 -8.50 -18.33 5.84
N PRO A 285 -8.36 -17.26 5.02
CA PRO A 285 -8.84 -15.93 5.38
C PRO A 285 -10.29 -15.96 5.86
N SER A 286 -10.59 -15.26 6.97
CA SER A 286 -11.92 -15.22 7.56
C SER A 286 -12.96 -14.62 6.62
N ALA A 287 -14.24 -14.86 6.87
CA ALA A 287 -15.32 -14.21 6.14
C ALA A 287 -15.30 -12.69 6.36
N ARG A 288 -14.97 -12.26 7.60
CA ARG A 288 -14.85 -10.85 7.96
C ARG A 288 -13.75 -10.13 7.17
N LEU A 289 -12.59 -10.77 7.03
CA LEU A 289 -11.50 -10.23 6.22
C LEU A 289 -11.92 -10.04 4.76
N LYS A 290 -12.51 -11.08 4.15
CA LYS A 290 -12.96 -11.05 2.75
C LYS A 290 -14.00 -9.96 2.48
N GLU A 291 -14.89 -9.70 3.43
CA GLU A 291 -15.86 -8.61 3.36
C GLU A 291 -15.16 -7.25 3.43
N ALA A 292 -14.29 -7.04 4.42
CA ALA A 292 -13.57 -5.79 4.61
C ALA A 292 -12.63 -5.46 3.44
N GLN A 293 -12.00 -6.45 2.81
CA GLN A 293 -11.17 -6.28 1.60
C GLN A 293 -11.93 -5.69 0.39
N ARG A 294 -13.23 -5.52 0.49
CA ARG A 294 -14.11 -4.99 -0.56
C ARG A 294 -14.84 -3.71 -0.16
N ALA A 295 -14.66 -3.25 1.08
CA ALA A 295 -15.48 -2.19 1.67
C ALA A 295 -14.95 -0.78 1.38
N VAL A 296 -13.64 -0.57 1.39
CA VAL A 296 -13.01 0.76 1.26
C VAL A 296 -12.81 1.09 -0.22
N LEU A 297 -13.79 1.78 -0.82
CA LEU A 297 -13.77 2.15 -2.24
C LEU A 297 -12.92 3.40 -2.47
N PHE A 298 -12.44 3.61 -3.70
CA PHE A 298 -11.85 4.89 -4.10
C PHE A 298 -12.92 5.99 -4.04
N ALA A 299 -12.55 7.13 -3.46
CA ALA A 299 -13.41 8.30 -3.45
C ALA A 299 -13.65 8.81 -4.89
N PRO A 300 -14.87 9.31 -5.20
CA PRO A 300 -15.14 9.90 -6.51
C PRO A 300 -14.15 11.03 -6.84
N ILE A 301 -13.61 11.03 -8.05
CA ILE A 301 -12.70 12.09 -8.51
C ILE A 301 -13.44 13.44 -8.51
N GLY A 302 -12.84 14.45 -7.88
CA GLY A 302 -13.42 15.78 -7.73
C GLY A 302 -13.63 16.24 -6.27
N ASN A 303 -13.53 15.34 -5.30
CA ASN A 303 -13.74 15.65 -3.88
C ASN A 303 -12.41 15.82 -3.12
N GLY A 304 -11.62 16.85 -3.45
CA GLY A 304 -10.49 17.25 -2.62
C GLY A 304 -9.22 16.39 -2.78
N HIS A 305 -8.97 15.84 -3.96
CA HIS A 305 -7.77 15.05 -4.26
C HIS A 305 -6.50 15.88 -4.50
N VAL A 306 -6.56 17.22 -4.44
CA VAL A 306 -5.44 18.13 -4.71
C VAL A 306 -5.14 18.98 -3.49
#